data_d38233367125a6fe6103d5e27e4b1dee
#
_entry.id   d38233367125a6fe6103d5e27e4b1dee
#
_cell.length_a   1.000
_cell.length_b   1.000
_cell.length_c   1.000
_cell.angle_alpha   90.00
_cell.angle_beta   90.00
_cell.angle_gamma   90.00
#
_symmetry.space_group_name_H-M   'P 1'
#
loop_
_entity.id
_entity.type
_entity.pdbx_description
1 polymer ?
#
loop_
_entity_poly.entity_id
_entity_poly.type
_entity_poly.pdbx_seq_one_letter_code
_entity_poly.pdbx_strand_id
1 'polypeptide(L)'
;MENISGRKLRAKLISLLQEPDLDRSMGAIGSYEPRRLIGPLSSFLYQTDPLIRWRSITAMGMVVARMADQQMESARVVMRRLIWNMNDESGGIGWGSPEAMGEIMARHLQLAVEYGRFMESFIRRNGNYLEYPDLQAGVLWGIGRLAHARPHILCGAASHLSRFLTDGTPILKGLAAWITQALFDESLRDVLMYLATDETPLCLYLDGTFLDTTVGRLAETALERHPREV
;
A
#
# COMPACT_ATOMS: atom_id res chain seq x y z
N MET A 1 18.09 21.55 -16.23
CA MET A 1 17.61 21.17 -14.89
C MET A 1 18.55 21.74 -13.84
N GLU A 2 18.05 22.52 -12.90
CA GLU A 2 18.88 23.07 -11.81
C GLU A 2 19.49 21.94 -10.98
N ASN A 3 20.81 22.00 -10.82
CA ASN A 3 21.54 21.04 -9.99
C ASN A 3 21.44 21.46 -8.52
N ILE A 4 20.23 21.27 -7.91
CA ILE A 4 20.00 21.59 -6.49
C ILE A 4 20.66 20.55 -5.59
N SER A 5 21.24 21.02 -4.47
CA SER A 5 21.85 20.14 -3.46
C SER A 5 20.83 19.22 -2.81
N GLY A 6 21.25 18.06 -2.30
CA GLY A 6 20.37 17.07 -1.67
C GLY A 6 19.50 17.66 -0.55
N ARG A 7 20.06 18.56 0.29
CA ARG A 7 19.30 19.24 1.36
C ARG A 7 18.20 20.15 0.80
N LYS A 8 18.52 20.93 -0.25
CA LYS A 8 17.53 21.79 -0.91
C LYS A 8 16.43 20.96 -1.59
N LEU A 9 16.81 19.83 -2.24
CA LEU A 9 15.86 18.90 -2.83
C LEU A 9 14.89 18.33 -1.77
N ARG A 10 15.42 17.88 -0.62
CA ARG A 10 14.60 17.36 0.47
C ARG A 10 13.59 18.40 0.97
N ALA A 11 14.01 19.64 1.22
CA ALA A 11 13.10 20.71 1.63
C ALA A 11 12.03 21.01 0.57
N LYS A 12 12.42 21.04 -0.69
CA LYS A 12 11.50 21.26 -1.82
C LYS A 12 10.47 20.13 -1.92
N LEU A 13 10.90 18.88 -1.75
CA LEU A 13 10.00 17.72 -1.77
C LEU A 13 8.97 17.77 -0.64
N ILE A 14 9.34 18.17 0.58
CA ILE A 14 8.38 18.36 1.68
C ILE A 14 7.32 19.38 1.27
N SER A 15 7.72 20.54 0.74
CA SER A 15 6.78 21.57 0.27
C SER A 15 5.85 21.05 -0.85
N LEU A 16 6.37 20.23 -1.77
CA LEU A 16 5.57 19.62 -2.82
C LEU A 16 4.59 18.58 -2.28
N LEU A 17 5.02 17.75 -1.33
CA LEU A 17 4.16 16.75 -0.69
C LEU A 17 3.04 17.38 0.15
N GLN A 18 3.18 18.62 0.58
CA GLN A 18 2.16 19.40 1.29
C GLN A 18 1.25 20.21 0.36
N GLU A 19 1.51 20.24 -0.95
CA GLU A 19 0.67 20.91 -1.94
C GLU A 19 -0.77 20.37 -1.88
N PRO A 20 -1.83 21.21 -1.76
CA PRO A 20 -3.20 20.72 -1.66
C PRO A 20 -3.63 19.84 -2.84
N ASP A 21 -3.23 20.21 -4.05
CA ASP A 21 -3.51 19.47 -5.28
C ASP A 21 -2.50 18.32 -5.46
N LEU A 22 -3.00 17.09 -5.39
CA LEU A 22 -2.17 15.88 -5.52
C LEU A 22 -1.56 15.76 -6.92
N ASP A 23 -2.32 16.05 -7.98
CA ASP A 23 -1.83 15.88 -9.36
C ASP A 23 -0.73 16.90 -9.65
N ARG A 24 -0.90 18.12 -9.19
CA ARG A 24 0.13 19.16 -9.27
C ARG A 24 1.38 18.77 -8.49
N SER A 25 1.21 18.25 -7.28
CA SER A 25 2.30 17.71 -6.44
C SER A 25 3.07 16.63 -7.17
N MET A 26 2.37 15.59 -7.64
CA MET A 26 2.97 14.44 -8.33
C MET A 26 3.61 14.84 -9.66
N GLY A 27 2.98 15.73 -10.42
CA GLY A 27 3.53 16.27 -11.66
C GLY A 27 4.85 17.01 -11.42
N ALA A 28 4.91 17.87 -10.38
CA ALA A 28 6.12 18.59 -10.02
C ALA A 28 7.24 17.64 -9.53
N ILE A 29 6.91 16.65 -8.69
CA ILE A 29 7.86 15.60 -8.26
C ILE A 29 8.35 14.81 -9.47
N GLY A 30 7.45 14.49 -10.40
CA GLY A 30 7.73 13.78 -11.64
C GLY A 30 8.74 14.48 -12.56
N SER A 31 8.97 15.79 -12.42
CA SER A 31 9.96 16.52 -13.23
C SER A 31 11.42 16.24 -12.84
N TYR A 32 11.65 15.66 -11.66
CA TYR A 32 13.00 15.34 -11.19
C TYR A 32 13.48 13.98 -11.71
N GLU A 33 14.78 13.81 -11.73
CA GLU A 33 15.43 12.54 -12.08
C GLU A 33 15.12 11.48 -10.98
N PRO A 34 14.59 10.28 -11.35
CA PRO A 34 14.08 9.30 -10.39
C PRO A 34 15.08 8.88 -9.31
N ARG A 35 16.34 8.65 -9.69
CA ARG A 35 17.38 8.19 -8.74
C ARG A 35 17.63 9.17 -7.61
N ARG A 36 17.48 10.47 -7.87
CA ARG A 36 17.66 11.53 -6.86
C ARG A 36 16.56 11.57 -5.81
N LEU A 37 15.38 11.04 -6.17
CA LEU A 37 14.17 11.05 -5.33
C LEU A 37 14.12 9.88 -4.34
N ILE A 38 14.72 8.72 -4.66
CA ILE A 38 14.60 7.50 -3.86
C ILE A 38 15.06 7.71 -2.41
N GLY A 39 16.23 8.29 -2.19
CA GLY A 39 16.75 8.52 -0.84
C GLY A 39 15.86 9.42 0.03
N PRO A 40 15.52 10.63 -0.44
CA PRO A 40 14.57 11.49 0.27
C PRO A 40 13.21 10.84 0.54
N LEU A 41 12.56 10.25 -0.49
CA LEU A 41 11.25 9.61 -0.35
C LEU A 41 11.30 8.44 0.65
N SER A 42 12.33 7.59 0.58
CA SER A 42 12.52 6.52 1.57
C SER A 42 12.58 7.06 3.00
N SER A 43 13.24 8.21 3.22
CA SER A 43 13.32 8.80 4.56
C SER A 43 11.99 9.42 5.02
N PHE A 44 11.09 9.75 4.09
CA PHE A 44 9.78 10.30 4.41
C PHE A 44 8.73 9.22 4.75
N LEU A 45 8.99 7.95 4.46
CA LEU A 45 8.16 6.84 4.91
C LEU A 45 8.08 6.75 6.44
N TYR A 46 9.06 7.33 7.14
CA TYR A 46 9.16 7.37 8.61
C TYR A 46 8.65 8.69 9.22
N GLN A 47 8.03 9.58 8.44
CA GLN A 47 7.54 10.85 8.94
C GLN A 47 6.32 10.67 9.83
N THR A 48 6.25 11.47 10.90
CA THR A 48 5.11 11.51 11.81
C THR A 48 3.91 12.22 11.22
N ASP A 49 4.13 13.16 10.28
CA ASP A 49 3.07 13.79 9.51
C ASP A 49 2.44 12.78 8.54
N PRO A 50 1.17 12.38 8.75
CA PRO A 50 0.53 11.36 7.92
C PRO A 50 0.44 11.76 6.45
N LEU A 51 0.20 13.04 6.15
CA LEU A 51 0.09 13.52 4.77
C LEU A 51 1.42 13.37 4.03
N ILE A 52 2.52 13.79 4.64
CA ILE A 52 3.85 13.66 4.05
C ILE A 52 4.18 12.17 3.84
N ARG A 53 3.92 11.32 4.85
CA ARG A 53 4.16 9.89 4.76
C ARG A 53 3.41 9.24 3.59
N TRP A 54 2.08 9.41 3.54
CA TRP A 54 1.25 8.77 2.54
C TRP A 54 1.49 9.30 1.12
N ARG A 55 1.70 10.60 0.98
CA ARG A 55 2.06 11.17 -0.33
C ARG A 55 3.45 10.75 -0.78
N SER A 56 4.37 10.47 0.14
CA SER A 56 5.67 9.87 -0.19
C SER A 56 5.53 8.44 -0.69
N ILE A 57 4.59 7.65 -0.16
CA ILE A 57 4.24 6.33 -0.67
C ILE A 57 3.73 6.44 -2.11
N THR A 58 2.78 7.34 -2.37
CA THR A 58 2.24 7.61 -3.71
C THR A 58 3.35 8.05 -4.69
N ALA A 59 4.21 8.98 -4.27
CA ALA A 59 5.33 9.45 -5.06
C ALA A 59 6.36 8.34 -5.32
N MET A 60 6.64 7.49 -4.33
CA MET A 60 7.54 6.33 -4.47
C MET A 60 7.01 5.38 -5.56
N GLY A 61 5.72 5.08 -5.54
CA GLY A 61 5.08 4.27 -6.57
C GLY A 61 5.30 4.82 -7.97
N MET A 62 5.01 6.11 -8.17
CA MET A 62 5.19 6.78 -9.47
C MET A 62 6.66 6.81 -9.91
N VAL A 63 7.57 7.16 -9.01
CA VAL A 63 8.99 7.32 -9.31
C VAL A 63 9.64 5.99 -9.66
N VAL A 64 9.34 4.92 -8.89
CA VAL A 64 9.93 3.60 -9.11
C VAL A 64 9.32 2.94 -10.36
N ALA A 65 8.04 3.12 -10.65
CA ALA A 65 7.43 2.66 -11.90
C ALA A 65 8.16 3.29 -13.11
N ARG A 66 8.32 4.62 -13.12
CA ARG A 66 9.08 5.31 -14.18
C ARG A 66 10.56 4.87 -14.25
N MET A 67 11.16 4.55 -13.10
CA MET A 67 12.52 4.00 -13.06
C MET A 67 12.58 2.62 -13.70
N ALA A 68 11.54 1.78 -13.49
CA ALA A 68 11.44 0.45 -14.09
C ALA A 68 11.35 0.52 -15.62
N ASP A 69 10.56 1.48 -16.15
CA ASP A 69 10.47 1.73 -17.61
C ASP A 69 11.81 2.11 -18.24
N GLN A 70 12.68 2.79 -17.49
CA GLN A 70 14.00 3.22 -17.96
C GLN A 70 15.08 2.16 -17.73
N GLN A 71 15.10 1.56 -16.56
CA GLN A 71 16.09 0.59 -16.12
C GLN A 71 15.51 -0.31 -15.02
N MET A 72 14.93 -1.42 -15.41
CA MET A 72 14.24 -2.37 -14.52
C MET A 72 15.08 -2.79 -13.31
N GLU A 73 16.38 -3.06 -13.47
CA GLU A 73 17.23 -3.51 -12.36
C GLU A 73 17.37 -2.44 -11.27
N SER A 74 17.36 -1.16 -11.63
CA SER A 74 17.36 -0.09 -10.61
C SER A 74 16.08 -0.10 -9.77
N ALA A 75 14.92 -0.38 -10.37
CA ALA A 75 13.65 -0.54 -9.65
C ALA A 75 13.67 -1.79 -8.76
N ARG A 76 14.21 -2.92 -9.24
CA ARG A 76 14.38 -4.14 -8.43
C ARG A 76 15.26 -3.90 -7.20
N VAL A 77 16.31 -3.08 -7.32
CA VAL A 77 17.13 -2.69 -6.15
C VAL A 77 16.29 -1.98 -5.11
N VAL A 78 15.40 -1.07 -5.51
CA VAL A 78 14.48 -0.40 -4.57
C VAL A 78 13.53 -1.41 -3.93
N MET A 79 12.91 -2.32 -4.70
CA MET A 79 12.02 -3.35 -4.17
C MET A 79 12.73 -4.24 -3.14
N ARG A 80 13.95 -4.73 -3.44
CA ARG A 80 14.74 -5.53 -2.50
C ARG A 80 15.07 -4.77 -1.21
N ARG A 81 15.33 -3.45 -1.29
CA ARG A 81 15.58 -2.63 -0.11
C ARG A 81 14.31 -2.47 0.75
N LEU A 82 13.15 -2.28 0.14
CA LEU A 82 11.88 -2.23 0.88
C LEU A 82 11.58 -3.56 1.59
N ILE A 83 11.84 -4.70 0.91
CA ILE A 83 11.74 -6.04 1.51
C ILE A 83 12.70 -6.18 2.69
N TRP A 84 13.96 -5.77 2.52
CA TRP A 84 14.96 -5.83 3.58
C TRP A 84 14.50 -5.06 4.82
N ASN A 85 13.96 -3.86 4.64
CA ASN A 85 13.48 -3.04 5.75
C ASN A 85 12.38 -3.71 6.59
N MET A 86 11.57 -4.61 5.97
CA MET A 86 10.52 -5.34 6.69
C MET A 86 11.03 -6.54 7.49
N ASN A 87 12.23 -7.04 7.17
CA ASN A 87 12.86 -8.19 7.81
C ASN A 87 14.04 -7.79 8.72
N ASP A 88 14.25 -6.49 8.93
CA ASP A 88 15.40 -6.00 9.72
C ASP A 88 15.11 -6.14 11.22
N GLU A 89 15.78 -7.10 11.86
CA GLU A 89 15.71 -7.34 13.30
C GLU A 89 16.44 -6.26 14.14
N SER A 90 17.17 -5.33 13.51
CA SER A 90 18.00 -4.33 14.19
C SER A 90 17.23 -3.15 14.78
N GLY A 91 15.87 -3.20 14.79
CA GLY A 91 15.00 -2.17 15.35
C GLY A 91 14.56 -1.10 14.36
N GLY A 92 14.96 -1.20 13.10
CA GLY A 92 14.42 -0.42 11.99
C GLY A 92 13.10 -1.01 11.52
N ILE A 93 12.00 -0.70 12.21
CA ILE A 93 10.68 -1.12 11.75
C ILE A 93 10.46 -0.54 10.36
N GLY A 94 10.10 -1.39 9.39
CA GLY A 94 9.97 -1.05 7.97
C GLY A 94 8.72 -0.22 7.64
N TRP A 95 8.42 0.81 8.45
CA TRP A 95 7.28 1.69 8.28
C TRP A 95 7.15 2.20 6.84
N GLY A 96 5.98 2.08 6.25
CA GLY A 96 5.69 2.53 4.90
C GLY A 96 6.28 1.68 3.78
N SER A 97 7.14 0.70 4.10
CA SER A 97 7.75 -0.18 3.09
C SER A 97 6.73 -1.09 2.39
N PRO A 98 5.82 -1.80 3.10
CA PRO A 98 4.82 -2.63 2.45
C PRO A 98 3.82 -1.80 1.63
N GLU A 99 3.43 -0.62 2.11
CA GLU A 99 2.55 0.30 1.38
C GLU A 99 3.23 0.80 0.10
N ALA A 100 4.50 1.19 0.18
CA ALA A 100 5.28 1.62 -0.99
C ALA A 100 5.42 0.48 -2.02
N MET A 101 5.65 -0.76 -1.59
CA MET A 101 5.68 -1.93 -2.47
C MET A 101 4.34 -2.11 -3.17
N GLY A 102 3.23 -2.06 -2.45
CA GLY A 102 1.88 -2.16 -3.01
C GLY A 102 1.62 -1.10 -4.07
N GLU A 103 1.96 0.16 -3.78
CA GLU A 103 1.79 1.28 -4.72
C GLU A 103 2.67 1.16 -5.96
N ILE A 104 3.93 0.70 -5.82
CA ILE A 104 4.84 0.43 -6.94
C ILE A 104 4.26 -0.66 -7.85
N MET A 105 3.83 -1.78 -7.26
CA MET A 105 3.27 -2.93 -8.00
C MET A 105 1.95 -2.58 -8.68
N ALA A 106 1.11 -1.76 -8.04
CA ALA A 106 -0.12 -1.26 -8.64
C ALA A 106 0.16 -0.46 -9.93
N ARG A 107 1.27 0.25 -9.99
CA ARG A 107 1.66 1.10 -11.13
C ARG A 107 2.47 0.39 -12.20
N HIS A 108 3.20 -0.67 -11.86
CA HIS A 108 4.09 -1.35 -12.82
C HIS A 108 3.87 -2.86 -12.87
N LEU A 109 3.35 -3.37 -14.01
CA LEU A 109 2.92 -4.77 -14.16
C LEU A 109 4.06 -5.78 -13.92
N GLN A 110 5.24 -5.57 -14.50
CA GLN A 110 6.32 -6.54 -14.37
C GLN A 110 6.79 -6.67 -12.91
N LEU A 111 6.86 -5.54 -12.16
CA LEU A 111 7.17 -5.59 -10.74
C LEU A 111 6.05 -6.27 -9.93
N ALA A 112 4.78 -6.11 -10.34
CA ALA A 112 3.67 -6.84 -9.72
C ALA A 112 3.79 -8.36 -9.93
N VAL A 113 4.15 -8.80 -11.13
CA VAL A 113 4.36 -10.22 -11.46
C VAL A 113 5.54 -10.80 -10.65
N GLU A 114 6.63 -10.05 -10.51
CA GLU A 114 7.83 -10.51 -9.81
C GLU A 114 7.65 -10.56 -8.28
N TYR A 115 6.93 -9.59 -7.69
CA TYR A 115 6.89 -9.40 -6.23
C TYR A 115 5.51 -9.64 -5.59
N GLY A 116 4.43 -9.79 -6.39
CA GLY A 116 3.08 -9.93 -5.85
C GLY A 116 2.90 -11.15 -4.94
N ARG A 117 3.41 -12.31 -5.36
CA ARG A 117 3.37 -13.54 -4.53
C ARG A 117 4.22 -13.42 -3.27
N PHE A 118 5.32 -12.68 -3.34
CA PHE A 118 6.13 -12.40 -2.17
C PHE A 118 5.34 -11.54 -1.16
N MET A 119 4.68 -10.49 -1.64
CA MET A 119 3.81 -9.65 -0.83
C MET A 119 2.67 -10.46 -0.17
N GLU A 120 2.02 -11.36 -0.92
CA GLU A 120 1.00 -12.28 -0.41
C GLU A 120 1.54 -13.19 0.70
N SER A 121 2.82 -13.60 0.63
CA SER A 121 3.42 -14.49 1.63
C SER A 121 3.44 -13.92 3.04
N PHE A 122 3.39 -12.59 3.19
CA PHE A 122 3.35 -11.93 4.50
C PHE A 122 2.01 -12.07 5.24
N ILE A 123 0.94 -12.46 4.55
CA ILE A 123 -0.36 -12.75 5.17
C ILE A 123 -0.63 -14.25 5.32
N ARG A 124 0.27 -15.10 4.88
CA ARG A 124 0.14 -16.57 4.95
C ARG A 124 0.85 -17.12 6.18
N ARG A 125 0.15 -17.92 7.02
CA ARG A 125 0.73 -18.53 8.23
C ARG A 125 1.96 -19.40 7.96
N ASN A 126 1.96 -20.11 6.85
CA ASN A 126 3.06 -20.97 6.39
C ASN A 126 3.98 -20.26 5.37
N GLY A 127 3.95 -18.93 5.33
CA GLY A 127 4.80 -18.07 4.51
C GLY A 127 5.74 -17.22 5.37
N ASN A 128 6.04 -16.01 4.88
CA ASN A 128 6.82 -15.00 5.60
C ASN A 128 5.92 -14.14 6.52
N TYR A 129 5.04 -14.81 7.28
CA TYR A 129 4.02 -14.11 8.07
C TYR A 129 4.60 -13.04 8.99
N LEU A 130 4.13 -11.80 8.84
CA LEU A 130 4.50 -10.69 9.72
C LEU A 130 3.57 -10.67 10.94
N GLU A 131 4.15 -10.80 12.14
CA GLU A 131 3.40 -10.80 13.40
C GLU A 131 3.14 -9.40 13.95
N TYR A 132 3.95 -8.41 13.56
CA TYR A 132 3.84 -7.06 14.07
C TYR A 132 2.61 -6.33 13.49
N PRO A 133 1.61 -5.93 14.33
CA PRO A 133 0.30 -5.47 13.84
C PRO A 133 0.34 -4.29 12.88
N ASP A 134 1.22 -3.30 13.13
CA ASP A 134 1.29 -2.11 12.29
C ASP A 134 1.89 -2.43 10.90
N LEU A 135 2.85 -3.36 10.83
CA LEU A 135 3.35 -3.85 9.55
C LEU A 135 2.31 -4.71 8.83
N GLN A 136 1.50 -5.49 9.58
CA GLN A 136 0.36 -6.21 8.99
C GLN A 136 -0.63 -5.26 8.33
N ALA A 137 -0.95 -4.14 8.98
CA ALA A 137 -1.82 -3.12 8.40
C ALA A 137 -1.23 -2.55 7.10
N GLY A 138 0.08 -2.26 7.09
CA GLY A 138 0.79 -1.81 5.89
C GLY A 138 0.78 -2.85 4.76
N VAL A 139 0.98 -4.13 5.09
CA VAL A 139 0.89 -5.24 4.12
C VAL A 139 -0.52 -5.37 3.56
N LEU A 140 -1.55 -5.35 4.40
CA LEU A 140 -2.94 -5.40 3.93
C LEU A 140 -3.28 -4.20 3.05
N TRP A 141 -2.85 -2.99 3.42
CA TRP A 141 -3.03 -1.83 2.57
C TRP A 141 -2.34 -2.03 1.20
N GLY A 142 -1.09 -2.48 1.19
CA GLY A 142 -0.33 -2.75 -0.04
C GLY A 142 -0.96 -3.83 -0.91
N ILE A 143 -1.47 -4.92 -0.31
CA ILE A 143 -2.24 -5.97 -1.00
C ILE A 143 -3.54 -5.37 -1.57
N GLY A 144 -4.29 -4.60 -0.80
CA GLY A 144 -5.50 -3.94 -1.26
C GLY A 144 -5.24 -3.02 -2.45
N ARG A 145 -4.21 -2.19 -2.35
CA ARG A 145 -3.81 -1.29 -3.45
C ARG A 145 -3.45 -2.04 -4.73
N LEU A 146 -2.71 -3.16 -4.59
CA LEU A 146 -2.38 -4.03 -5.73
C LEU A 146 -3.62 -4.75 -6.26
N ALA A 147 -4.49 -5.28 -5.38
CA ALA A 147 -5.71 -5.99 -5.75
C ALA A 147 -6.67 -5.10 -6.56
N HIS A 148 -6.90 -3.88 -6.12
CA HIS A 148 -7.76 -2.94 -6.85
C HIS A 148 -7.20 -2.52 -8.21
N ALA A 149 -5.88 -2.53 -8.38
CA ALA A 149 -5.25 -2.22 -9.66
C ALA A 149 -5.07 -3.45 -10.56
N ARG A 150 -4.77 -4.62 -9.98
CA ARG A 150 -4.35 -5.84 -10.71
C ARG A 150 -4.78 -7.10 -9.96
N PRO A 151 -6.09 -7.39 -9.86
CA PRO A 151 -6.60 -8.49 -9.04
C PRO A 151 -6.02 -9.86 -9.44
N HIS A 152 -5.76 -10.07 -10.74
CA HIS A 152 -5.22 -11.32 -11.27
C HIS A 152 -3.81 -11.69 -10.75
N ILE A 153 -3.07 -10.75 -10.16
CA ILE A 153 -1.75 -11.03 -9.58
C ILE A 153 -1.86 -11.74 -8.23
N LEU A 154 -2.97 -11.55 -7.52
CA LEU A 154 -3.20 -11.98 -6.13
C LEU A 154 -4.30 -13.04 -6.00
N CYS A 155 -4.39 -13.97 -6.96
CA CYS A 155 -5.48 -14.96 -7.02
C CYS A 155 -5.64 -15.82 -5.74
N GLY A 156 -4.59 -15.98 -4.93
CA GLY A 156 -4.62 -16.78 -3.69
C GLY A 156 -4.90 -15.97 -2.42
N ALA A 157 -4.82 -14.64 -2.47
CA ALA A 157 -4.84 -13.80 -1.28
C ALA A 157 -6.18 -13.86 -0.52
N ALA A 158 -7.31 -14.00 -1.23
CA ALA A 158 -8.65 -14.03 -0.62
C ALA A 158 -8.77 -15.12 0.47
N SER A 159 -8.23 -16.31 0.23
CA SER A 159 -8.29 -17.44 1.18
C SER A 159 -7.57 -17.17 2.51
N HIS A 160 -6.72 -16.15 2.57
CA HIS A 160 -5.96 -15.77 3.76
C HIS A 160 -6.57 -14.61 4.54
N LEU A 161 -7.67 -14.01 4.05
CA LEU A 161 -8.29 -12.83 4.65
C LEU A 161 -9.22 -13.16 5.83
N SER A 162 -9.79 -14.36 5.88
CA SER A 162 -10.79 -14.76 6.88
C SER A 162 -10.37 -14.38 8.30
N ARG A 163 -9.16 -14.72 8.71
CA ARG A 163 -8.66 -14.44 10.07
C ARG A 163 -8.52 -12.93 10.37
N PHE A 164 -8.21 -12.10 9.37
CA PHE A 164 -8.14 -10.65 9.58
C PHE A 164 -9.53 -10.06 9.74
N LEU A 165 -10.55 -10.65 9.07
CA LEU A 165 -11.94 -10.28 9.23
C LEU A 165 -12.51 -10.71 10.58
N THR A 166 -12.12 -11.90 11.11
CA THR A 166 -12.63 -12.43 12.39
C THR A 166 -11.86 -11.89 13.60
N ASP A 167 -10.55 -12.07 13.61
CA ASP A 167 -9.70 -11.88 14.78
C ASP A 167 -8.88 -10.59 14.75
N GLY A 168 -8.92 -9.85 13.63
CA GLY A 168 -8.14 -8.63 13.43
C GLY A 168 -8.58 -7.47 14.33
N THR A 169 -7.65 -6.55 14.55
CA THR A 169 -8.00 -5.22 15.09
C THR A 169 -8.92 -4.49 14.10
N PRO A 170 -9.65 -3.43 14.50
CA PRO A 170 -10.54 -2.71 13.58
C PRO A 170 -9.88 -2.30 12.26
N ILE A 171 -8.63 -1.82 12.31
CA ILE A 171 -7.90 -1.43 11.09
C ILE A 171 -7.62 -2.64 10.19
N LEU A 172 -7.26 -3.80 10.74
CA LEU A 172 -7.02 -5.02 9.97
C LEU A 172 -8.33 -5.57 9.37
N LYS A 173 -9.43 -5.53 10.13
CA LYS A 173 -10.78 -5.89 9.63
C LYS A 173 -11.19 -5.01 8.47
N GLY A 174 -11.07 -3.68 8.61
CA GLY A 174 -11.42 -2.73 7.57
C GLY A 174 -10.58 -2.89 6.30
N LEU A 175 -9.26 -3.04 6.44
CA LEU A 175 -8.37 -3.28 5.31
C LEU A 175 -8.66 -4.62 4.62
N ALA A 176 -8.94 -5.69 5.38
CA ALA A 176 -9.33 -6.97 4.81
C ALA A 176 -10.67 -6.86 4.06
N ALA A 177 -11.67 -6.17 4.62
CA ALA A 177 -12.94 -5.89 3.95
C ALA A 177 -12.74 -5.03 2.68
N TRP A 178 -11.84 -4.06 2.70
CA TRP A 178 -11.48 -3.29 1.51
C TRP A 178 -10.83 -4.17 0.42
N ILE A 179 -9.96 -5.10 0.78
CA ILE A 179 -9.36 -6.05 -0.16
C ILE A 179 -10.44 -6.91 -0.83
N THR A 180 -11.44 -7.38 -0.06
CA THR A 180 -12.51 -8.22 -0.61
C THR A 180 -13.40 -7.52 -1.63
N GLN A 181 -13.38 -6.19 -1.70
CA GLN A 181 -14.04 -5.44 -2.78
C GLN A 181 -13.44 -5.73 -4.17
N ALA A 182 -12.19 -6.18 -4.23
CA ALA A 182 -11.47 -6.52 -5.46
C ALA A 182 -11.16 -8.03 -5.58
N LEU A 183 -11.01 -8.73 -4.45
CA LEU A 183 -10.68 -10.16 -4.37
C LEU A 183 -11.74 -10.87 -3.53
N PHE A 184 -12.93 -11.06 -4.10
CA PHE A 184 -14.02 -11.71 -3.39
C PHE A 184 -13.89 -13.24 -3.42
N ASP A 185 -14.22 -13.85 -2.27
CA ASP A 185 -14.40 -15.30 -2.14
C ASP A 185 -15.71 -15.55 -1.39
N GLU A 186 -16.55 -16.43 -1.89
CA GLU A 186 -17.87 -16.67 -1.32
C GLU A 186 -17.80 -17.17 0.13
N SER A 187 -16.72 -17.86 0.51
CA SER A 187 -16.49 -18.30 1.90
C SER A 187 -16.34 -17.14 2.91
N LEU A 188 -16.09 -15.92 2.43
CA LEU A 188 -15.96 -14.72 3.27
C LEU A 188 -17.31 -13.97 3.45
N ARG A 189 -18.35 -14.35 2.72
CA ARG A 189 -19.62 -13.63 2.71
C ARG A 189 -20.26 -13.50 4.10
N ASP A 190 -20.35 -14.59 4.83
CA ASP A 190 -21.03 -14.59 6.14
C ASP A 190 -20.31 -13.69 7.15
N VAL A 191 -18.97 -13.69 7.18
CA VAL A 191 -18.21 -12.79 8.04
C VAL A 191 -18.34 -11.34 7.60
N LEU A 192 -18.40 -11.06 6.29
CA LEU A 192 -18.65 -9.71 5.78
C LEU A 192 -20.04 -9.21 6.14
N MET A 193 -21.07 -10.07 6.05
CA MET A 193 -22.43 -9.74 6.51
C MET A 193 -22.47 -9.41 8.01
N TYR A 194 -21.74 -10.15 8.83
CA TYR A 194 -21.61 -9.84 10.25
C TYR A 194 -20.91 -8.48 10.48
N LEU A 195 -19.82 -8.22 9.75
CA LEU A 195 -19.06 -6.98 9.89
C LEU A 195 -19.80 -5.76 9.30
N ALA A 196 -20.78 -5.94 8.43
CA ALA A 196 -21.55 -4.84 7.84
C ALA A 196 -22.26 -3.96 8.89
N THR A 197 -22.46 -4.48 10.11
CA THR A 197 -23.02 -3.73 11.24
C THR A 197 -21.96 -3.10 12.17
N ASP A 198 -20.67 -3.24 11.88
CA ASP A 198 -19.59 -2.73 12.71
C ASP A 198 -19.34 -1.24 12.42
N GLU A 199 -19.83 -0.37 13.30
CA GLU A 199 -19.70 1.09 13.17
C GLU A 199 -18.34 1.64 13.67
N THR A 200 -17.36 0.77 13.97
CA THR A 200 -16.03 1.22 14.43
C THR A 200 -15.39 2.13 13.38
N PRO A 201 -15.05 3.39 13.75
CA PRO A 201 -14.53 4.36 12.80
C PRO A 201 -13.11 4.05 12.39
N LEU A 202 -12.79 4.31 11.14
CA LEU A 202 -11.49 4.17 10.52
C LEU A 202 -11.16 5.40 9.68
N CYS A 203 -9.88 5.74 9.61
CA CYS A 203 -9.35 6.71 8.64
C CYS A 203 -8.32 6.00 7.76
N LEU A 204 -8.62 5.83 6.47
CA LEU A 204 -7.75 5.16 5.49
C LEU A 204 -7.27 6.16 4.44
N TYR A 205 -6.04 6.00 3.99
CA TYR A 205 -5.56 6.75 2.83
C TYR A 205 -5.81 5.93 1.56
N LEU A 206 -6.79 6.35 0.77
CA LEU A 206 -7.20 5.69 -0.47
C LEU A 206 -7.28 6.74 -1.59
N ASP A 207 -6.84 6.37 -2.79
CA ASP A 207 -6.89 7.22 -4.00
C ASP A 207 -6.35 8.64 -3.80
N GLY A 208 -5.30 8.77 -2.99
CA GLY A 208 -4.60 10.05 -2.77
C GLY A 208 -5.19 10.95 -1.69
N THR A 209 -6.20 10.50 -0.97
CA THR A 209 -6.90 11.27 0.07
C THR A 209 -7.17 10.42 1.32
N PHE A 210 -7.35 11.08 2.45
CA PHE A 210 -7.84 10.42 3.66
C PHE A 210 -9.36 10.27 3.59
N LEU A 211 -9.83 9.06 3.80
CA LEU A 211 -11.24 8.69 3.82
C LEU A 211 -11.62 8.27 5.24
N ASP A 212 -12.52 9.03 5.86
CA ASP A 212 -13.19 8.62 7.09
C ASP A 212 -14.32 7.65 6.75
N THR A 213 -14.32 6.47 7.35
CA THR A 213 -15.24 5.37 7.06
C THR A 213 -15.43 4.51 8.31
N THR A 214 -16.15 3.38 8.18
CA THR A 214 -16.26 2.37 9.24
C THR A 214 -15.90 0.98 8.69
N VAL A 215 -15.61 0.03 9.58
CA VAL A 215 -15.42 -1.38 9.20
C VAL A 215 -16.63 -1.88 8.42
N GLY A 216 -17.84 -1.58 8.92
CA GLY A 216 -19.10 -1.99 8.30
C GLY A 216 -19.28 -1.44 6.91
N ARG A 217 -19.00 -0.15 6.70
CA ARG A 217 -19.14 0.45 5.36
C ARG A 217 -18.22 -0.20 4.31
N LEU A 218 -17.01 -0.59 4.70
CA LEU A 218 -16.10 -1.31 3.82
C LEU A 218 -16.61 -2.73 3.50
N ALA A 219 -17.20 -3.42 4.48
CA ALA A 219 -17.80 -4.73 4.31
C ALA A 219 -19.07 -4.68 3.45
N GLU A 220 -19.96 -3.71 3.69
CA GLU A 220 -21.15 -3.46 2.85
C GLU A 220 -20.75 -3.26 1.39
N THR A 221 -19.78 -2.40 1.13
CA THR A 221 -19.29 -2.14 -0.23
C THR A 221 -18.76 -3.41 -0.90
N ALA A 222 -18.11 -4.32 -0.15
CA ALA A 222 -17.67 -5.60 -0.68
C ALA A 222 -18.85 -6.48 -1.10
N LEU A 223 -19.90 -6.55 -0.28
CA LEU A 223 -21.13 -7.31 -0.57
C LEU A 223 -21.93 -6.72 -1.74
N GLU A 224 -22.02 -5.39 -1.83
CA GLU A 224 -22.69 -4.67 -2.93
C GLU A 224 -22.01 -4.93 -4.29
N ARG A 225 -20.68 -5.02 -4.32
CA ARG A 225 -19.91 -5.31 -5.55
C ARG A 225 -20.02 -6.76 -6.00
N HIS A 226 -20.39 -7.66 -5.09
CA HIS A 226 -20.49 -9.10 -5.34
C HIS A 226 -21.85 -9.63 -4.85
N PRO A 227 -22.97 -9.22 -5.50
CA PRO A 227 -24.30 -9.69 -5.12
C PRO A 227 -24.40 -11.22 -5.32
N ARG A 228 -25.27 -11.89 -4.54
CA ARG A 228 -25.59 -13.29 -4.80
C ARG A 228 -26.24 -13.40 -6.17
N GLU A 229 -25.73 -14.29 -7.00
CA GLU A 229 -26.47 -14.71 -8.20
C GLU A 229 -27.74 -15.43 -7.72
N VAL A 230 -28.88 -14.95 -8.18
CA VAL A 230 -30.21 -15.47 -7.87
C VAL A 230 -30.52 -16.68 -8.75
#